data_8e025db198cea651bf8601d06a417c70
#
_entry.id   8e025db198cea651bf8601d06a417c70
#
_cell.length_a   1.000
_cell.length_b   1.000
_cell.length_c   1.000
_cell.angle_alpha   90.00
_cell.angle_beta   90.00
_cell.angle_gamma   90.00
#
_symmetry.space_group_name_H-M   'P 1'
#
loop_
_entity.id
_entity.type
_entity.pdbx_description
1 polymer ?
#
loop_
_entity_poly.entity_id
_entity_poly.type
_entity_poly.pdbx_seq_one_letter_code
_entity_poly.pdbx_strand_id
1 'polypeptide(L)'
;MNSAAPAGMSRLQKIALIVGRLALAYLFFTQLWWKAPPRFGCPEGFAFTTGAFDGGRLRLQRTSGLCDWLGVESVWAQQPRPVLVSNLDNAGQPEIAVDIGFLARLNGVFIDGLVKPNIQWFGYVVWGMEAFIFVSLFLGLLGRLGGLVAMAQSAQLMIGLAGIGNPYEFEWTYHSMLVLSVLMFAFAPGRYLGLDAWLRPRLAMAVEKGSRLAGLLRSLT
;
A
#
# COMPACT_ATOMS: atom_id res chain seq x y z
N MET A 1 29.74 6.18 32.94
CA MET A 1 29.35 5.49 31.70
C MET A 1 28.93 6.58 30.72
N ASN A 2 29.81 6.94 29.78
CA ASN A 2 29.50 7.91 28.71
C ASN A 2 28.55 7.22 27.72
N SER A 3 27.27 7.53 27.77
CA SER A 3 26.34 7.18 26.70
C SER A 3 26.68 8.04 25.48
N ALA A 4 27.43 7.47 24.55
CA ALA A 4 27.61 8.11 23.25
C ALA A 4 26.23 8.41 22.65
N ALA A 5 25.96 9.68 22.31
CA ALA A 5 24.75 10.05 21.61
C ALA A 5 24.62 9.20 20.33
N PRO A 6 23.43 8.68 19.98
CA PRO A 6 23.28 7.86 18.80
C PRO A 6 23.81 8.63 17.58
N ALA A 7 24.79 8.02 16.89
CA ALA A 7 25.42 8.59 15.72
C ALA A 7 24.33 8.97 14.70
N GLY A 8 24.30 10.23 14.27
CA GLY A 8 23.35 10.71 13.30
C GLY A 8 23.49 9.93 11.98
N MET A 9 22.40 9.74 11.23
CA MET A 9 22.41 9.04 9.95
C MET A 9 23.44 9.62 8.98
N SER A 10 24.19 8.74 8.31
CA SER A 10 25.15 9.13 7.28
C SER A 10 24.46 9.73 6.05
N ARG A 11 25.21 10.44 5.21
CA ARG A 11 24.70 10.98 3.94
C ARG A 11 24.14 9.89 3.03
N LEU A 12 24.82 8.73 2.95
CA LEU A 12 24.40 7.60 2.13
C LEU A 12 23.05 7.03 2.60
N GLN A 13 22.86 6.88 3.91
CA GLN A 13 21.58 6.41 4.48
C GLN A 13 20.43 7.37 4.16
N LYS A 14 20.66 8.68 4.26
CA LYS A 14 19.67 9.69 3.90
C LYS A 14 19.30 9.64 2.42
N ILE A 15 20.30 9.52 1.54
CA ILE A 15 20.07 9.38 0.09
C ILE A 15 19.28 8.12 -0.21
N ALA A 16 19.65 6.98 0.36
CA ALA A 16 18.91 5.71 0.17
C ALA A 16 17.44 5.82 0.57
N LEU A 17 17.15 6.46 1.71
CA LEU A 17 15.76 6.69 2.14
C LEU A 17 15.00 7.66 1.22
N ILE A 18 15.66 8.69 0.69
CA ILE A 18 15.05 9.61 -0.28
C ILE A 18 14.72 8.87 -1.58
N VAL A 19 15.65 8.05 -2.08
CA VAL A 19 15.43 7.22 -3.27
C VAL A 19 14.28 6.26 -3.05
N GLY A 20 14.25 5.53 -1.93
CA GLY A 20 13.13 4.64 -1.57
C GLY A 20 11.78 5.37 -1.48
N ARG A 21 11.77 6.60 -0.93
CA ARG A 21 10.58 7.45 -0.88
C ARG A 21 10.06 7.80 -2.27
N LEU A 22 10.96 8.23 -3.15
CA LEU A 22 10.59 8.61 -4.53
C LEU A 22 10.17 7.40 -5.35
N ALA A 23 10.80 6.24 -5.15
CA ALA A 23 10.41 4.99 -5.77
C ALA A 23 8.99 4.58 -5.35
N LEU A 24 8.68 4.62 -4.06
CA LEU A 24 7.34 4.32 -3.56
C LEU A 24 6.30 5.34 -4.08
N ALA A 25 6.63 6.63 -4.09
CA ALA A 25 5.78 7.66 -4.67
C ALA A 25 5.49 7.39 -6.15
N TYR A 26 6.50 7.00 -6.92
CA TYR A 26 6.36 6.65 -8.32
C TYR A 26 5.42 5.44 -8.53
N LEU A 27 5.53 4.39 -7.70
CA LEU A 27 4.63 3.25 -7.79
C LEU A 27 3.16 3.66 -7.62
N PHE A 28 2.84 4.49 -6.63
CA PHE A 28 1.47 5.00 -6.45
C PHE A 28 1.05 5.95 -7.56
N PHE A 29 1.96 6.77 -8.08
CA PHE A 29 1.68 7.64 -9.24
C PHE A 29 1.24 6.84 -10.46
N THR A 30 1.91 5.72 -10.77
CA THR A 30 1.55 4.87 -11.92
C THR A 30 0.15 4.26 -11.81
N GLN A 31 -0.40 4.16 -10.59
CA GLN A 31 -1.73 3.60 -10.36
C GLN A 31 -2.86 4.58 -10.65
N LEU A 32 -2.61 5.89 -10.65
CA LEU A 32 -3.64 6.92 -10.74
C LEU A 32 -4.31 6.99 -12.10
N TRP A 33 -3.59 6.67 -13.19
CA TRP A 33 -4.05 6.91 -14.55
C TRP A 33 -5.12 5.94 -15.00
N TRP A 34 -4.92 4.64 -14.78
CA TRP A 34 -5.83 3.61 -15.25
C TRP A 34 -7.09 3.47 -14.40
N LYS A 35 -7.12 4.06 -13.20
CA LYS A 35 -8.31 4.15 -12.34
C LYS A 35 -8.73 5.59 -12.05
N ALA A 36 -8.58 6.46 -13.07
CA ALA A 36 -8.98 7.87 -12.94
C ALA A 36 -10.51 8.03 -12.81
N PRO A 37 -10.98 8.98 -11.97
CA PRO A 37 -12.39 9.33 -11.91
C PRO A 37 -12.94 9.80 -13.27
N PRO A 38 -14.24 9.69 -13.52
CA PRO A 38 -15.30 9.20 -12.62
C PRO A 38 -15.55 7.69 -12.72
N ARG A 39 -14.94 7.00 -13.67
CA ARG A 39 -15.20 5.57 -13.94
C ARG A 39 -14.20 4.62 -13.26
N PHE A 40 -13.08 5.09 -12.79
CA PHE A 40 -12.04 4.30 -12.13
C PHE A 40 -11.56 3.10 -12.96
N GLY A 41 -11.60 3.23 -14.31
CA GLY A 41 -11.33 2.14 -15.25
C GLY A 41 -12.41 1.06 -15.32
N CYS A 42 -13.53 1.23 -14.63
CA CYS A 42 -14.65 0.30 -14.68
C CYS A 42 -15.44 0.40 -15.99
N PRO A 43 -16.07 -0.71 -16.46
CA PRO A 43 -17.00 -0.70 -17.59
C PRO A 43 -18.27 0.07 -17.25
N GLU A 44 -19.13 0.29 -18.26
CA GLU A 44 -20.47 0.85 -18.02
C GLU A 44 -21.25 -0.03 -17.05
N GLY A 45 -21.94 0.64 -16.08
CA GLY A 45 -22.68 -0.07 -15.03
C GLY A 45 -21.84 -0.63 -13.92
N PHE A 46 -20.51 -0.39 -13.89
CA PHE A 46 -19.59 -0.87 -12.84
C PHE A 46 -19.64 -2.40 -12.65
N ALA A 47 -19.72 -3.16 -13.75
CA ALA A 47 -19.68 -4.61 -13.67
C ALA A 47 -18.32 -5.10 -13.17
N PHE A 48 -18.34 -6.01 -12.19
CA PHE A 48 -17.13 -6.59 -11.61
C PHE A 48 -16.72 -7.84 -12.37
N THR A 49 -15.42 -7.98 -12.65
CA THR A 49 -14.88 -9.19 -13.25
C THR A 49 -14.94 -10.34 -12.26
N THR A 50 -15.53 -11.45 -12.68
CA THR A 50 -15.50 -12.73 -11.97
C THR A 50 -14.53 -13.62 -12.71
N GLY A 51 -13.27 -13.58 -12.40
CA GLY A 51 -12.27 -14.36 -13.12
C GLY A 51 -12.56 -15.86 -13.13
N ALA A 52 -12.20 -16.56 -14.20
CA ALA A 52 -12.23 -18.02 -14.26
C ALA A 52 -10.92 -18.60 -13.73
N PHE A 53 -11.00 -19.63 -12.88
CA PHE A 53 -9.86 -20.42 -12.46
C PHE A 53 -9.60 -21.54 -13.49
N ASP A 54 -8.38 -21.61 -14.00
CA ASP A 54 -7.94 -22.69 -14.86
C ASP A 54 -6.58 -23.21 -14.35
N GLY A 55 -6.55 -24.47 -13.97
CA GLY A 55 -5.34 -25.11 -13.44
C GLY A 55 -4.73 -24.44 -12.21
N GLY A 56 -5.55 -23.90 -11.31
CA GLY A 56 -5.09 -23.20 -10.09
C GLY A 56 -4.61 -21.76 -10.34
N ARG A 57 -4.75 -21.24 -11.56
CA ARG A 57 -4.43 -19.86 -11.91
C ARG A 57 -5.67 -19.07 -12.27
N LEU A 58 -5.73 -17.83 -11.81
CA LEU A 58 -6.78 -16.92 -12.23
C LEU A 58 -6.50 -16.42 -13.65
N ARG A 59 -7.40 -16.73 -14.58
CA ARG A 59 -7.35 -16.15 -15.92
C ARG A 59 -8.21 -14.89 -15.96
N LEU A 60 -7.56 -13.75 -15.96
CA LEU A 60 -8.21 -12.47 -16.23
C LEU A 60 -8.16 -12.18 -17.72
N GLN A 61 -9.31 -11.87 -18.30
CA GLN A 61 -9.34 -11.41 -19.69
C GLN A 61 -8.74 -10.02 -19.85
N ARG A 62 -8.84 -9.19 -18.79
CA ARG A 62 -8.35 -7.81 -18.78
C ARG A 62 -8.25 -7.29 -17.35
N THR A 63 -7.15 -6.62 -17.02
CA THR A 63 -6.94 -5.89 -15.76
C THR A 63 -6.77 -4.42 -16.08
N SER A 64 -7.84 -3.69 -16.26
CA SER A 64 -7.76 -2.29 -16.67
C SER A 64 -8.52 -1.33 -15.77
N GLY A 65 -9.07 -1.80 -14.65
CA GLY A 65 -9.84 -0.93 -13.78
C GLY A 65 -10.04 -1.46 -12.37
N LEU A 66 -10.53 -0.59 -11.50
CA LEU A 66 -10.79 -0.93 -10.10
C LEU A 66 -11.83 -2.07 -9.96
N CYS A 67 -12.82 -2.13 -10.85
CA CYS A 67 -13.82 -3.21 -10.85
C CYS A 67 -13.21 -4.59 -11.15
N ASP A 68 -12.21 -4.65 -12.02
CA ASP A 68 -11.50 -5.88 -12.30
C ASP A 68 -10.73 -6.36 -11.07
N TRP A 69 -9.95 -5.47 -10.44
CA TRP A 69 -9.17 -5.81 -9.25
C TRP A 69 -10.03 -6.23 -8.08
N LEU A 70 -11.11 -5.49 -7.77
CA LEU A 70 -12.02 -5.83 -6.71
C LEU A 70 -12.77 -7.15 -6.98
N GLY A 71 -13.10 -7.42 -8.25
CA GLY A 71 -13.67 -8.69 -8.67
C GLY A 71 -12.72 -9.85 -8.42
N VAL A 72 -11.44 -9.69 -8.79
CA VAL A 72 -10.38 -10.66 -8.54
C VAL A 72 -10.17 -10.92 -7.06
N GLU A 73 -10.05 -9.87 -6.25
CA GLU A 73 -9.84 -10.01 -4.81
C GLU A 73 -10.99 -10.80 -4.15
N SER A 74 -12.24 -10.56 -4.55
CA SER A 74 -13.39 -11.32 -4.03
C SER A 74 -13.30 -12.80 -4.35
N VAL A 75 -13.04 -13.13 -5.62
CA VAL A 75 -12.94 -14.53 -6.05
C VAL A 75 -11.76 -15.22 -5.38
N TRP A 76 -10.63 -14.53 -5.34
CA TRP A 76 -9.40 -15.03 -4.74
C TRP A 76 -9.46 -15.13 -3.23
N ALA A 77 -10.32 -14.37 -2.54
CA ALA A 77 -10.52 -14.43 -1.10
C ALA A 77 -10.92 -15.82 -0.58
N GLN A 78 -11.51 -16.66 -1.44
CA GLN A 78 -11.92 -18.02 -1.09
C GLN A 78 -10.79 -19.05 -1.22
N GLN A 79 -9.65 -18.66 -1.76
CA GLN A 79 -8.52 -19.57 -1.98
C GLN A 79 -7.56 -19.57 -0.79
N PRO A 80 -6.80 -20.67 -0.57
CA PRO A 80 -5.72 -20.69 0.40
C PRO A 80 -4.71 -19.57 0.16
N ARG A 81 -4.17 -19.01 1.24
CA ARG A 81 -3.18 -17.91 1.22
C ARG A 81 -1.91 -18.30 1.96
N PRO A 82 -1.09 -19.17 1.39
CA PRO A 82 0.17 -19.54 2.02
C PRO A 82 1.12 -18.35 2.06
N VAL A 83 1.60 -18.02 3.27
CA VAL A 83 2.64 -17.00 3.50
C VAL A 83 3.99 -17.65 3.71
N LEU A 84 4.00 -18.81 4.35
CA LEU A 84 5.19 -19.61 4.60
C LEU A 84 4.93 -21.04 4.19
N VAL A 85 5.76 -21.54 3.29
CA VAL A 85 5.78 -22.95 2.87
C VAL A 85 7.04 -23.57 3.44
N SER A 86 6.89 -24.58 4.31
CA SER A 86 8.02 -25.19 4.99
C SER A 86 8.79 -26.16 4.12
N ASN A 87 8.07 -27.02 3.37
CA ASN A 87 8.65 -28.10 2.56
C ASN A 87 7.78 -28.41 1.35
N LEU A 88 8.33 -29.21 0.45
CA LEU A 88 7.57 -29.95 -0.53
C LEU A 88 7.36 -31.36 0.02
N ASP A 89 6.15 -31.88 -0.07
CA ASP A 89 5.90 -33.27 0.23
C ASP A 89 6.55 -34.21 -0.80
N ASN A 90 6.43 -35.53 -0.60
CA ASN A 90 6.99 -36.53 -1.52
C ASN A 90 6.37 -36.49 -2.93
N ALA A 91 5.23 -35.84 -3.12
CA ALA A 91 4.57 -35.60 -4.40
C ALA A 91 4.94 -34.24 -5.02
N GLY A 92 5.82 -33.47 -4.37
CA GLY A 92 6.21 -32.12 -4.79
C GLY A 92 5.18 -31.05 -4.47
N GLN A 93 4.19 -31.35 -3.61
CA GLN A 93 3.20 -30.37 -3.18
C GLN A 93 3.72 -29.56 -1.99
N PRO A 94 3.45 -28.26 -1.92
CA PRO A 94 3.92 -27.43 -0.83
C PRO A 94 3.19 -27.77 0.49
N GLU A 95 3.96 -28.02 1.54
CA GLU A 95 3.44 -28.08 2.89
C GLU A 95 3.30 -26.66 3.45
N ILE A 96 2.06 -26.22 3.67
CA ILE A 96 1.77 -24.86 4.11
C ILE A 96 1.95 -24.78 5.63
N ALA A 97 2.95 -24.02 6.09
CA ALA A 97 3.18 -23.79 7.50
C ALA A 97 2.35 -22.62 8.07
N VAL A 98 2.08 -21.60 7.26
CA VAL A 98 1.25 -20.45 7.65
C VAL A 98 0.32 -20.07 6.51
N ASP A 99 -0.98 -20.01 6.79
CA ASP A 99 -2.02 -19.58 5.87
C ASP A 99 -2.78 -18.37 6.45
N ILE A 100 -2.82 -17.27 5.71
CA ILE A 100 -3.57 -16.07 6.07
C ILE A 100 -4.95 -16.00 5.38
N GLY A 101 -5.48 -17.11 4.90
CA GLY A 101 -6.78 -17.19 4.22
C GLY A 101 -7.94 -16.62 5.05
N PHE A 102 -7.83 -16.62 6.40
CA PHE A 102 -8.80 -15.93 7.25
C PHE A 102 -8.84 -14.41 6.94
N LEU A 103 -7.67 -13.76 6.85
CA LEU A 103 -7.58 -12.33 6.53
C LEU A 103 -8.07 -12.05 5.11
N ALA A 104 -7.74 -12.92 4.15
CA ALA A 104 -8.24 -12.81 2.77
C ALA A 104 -9.77 -12.90 2.70
N ARG A 105 -10.38 -13.85 3.43
CA ARG A 105 -11.84 -13.95 3.53
C ARG A 105 -12.48 -12.73 4.16
N LEU A 106 -11.88 -12.18 5.22
CA LEU A 106 -12.35 -10.96 5.86
C LEU A 106 -12.28 -9.76 4.89
N ASN A 107 -11.19 -9.65 4.13
CA ASN A 107 -11.05 -8.66 3.05
C ASN A 107 -12.13 -8.86 1.98
N GLY A 108 -12.41 -10.08 1.56
CA GLY A 108 -13.48 -10.41 0.60
C GLY A 108 -14.86 -9.97 1.11
N VAL A 109 -15.18 -10.24 2.36
CA VAL A 109 -16.44 -9.78 3.00
C VAL A 109 -16.52 -8.24 3.01
N PHE A 110 -15.45 -7.56 3.32
CA PHE A 110 -15.38 -6.10 3.26
C PHE A 110 -15.60 -5.57 1.83
N ILE A 111 -14.95 -6.18 0.84
CA ILE A 111 -15.11 -5.81 -0.57
C ILE A 111 -16.54 -6.03 -1.04
N ASP A 112 -17.09 -7.21 -0.81
CA ASP A 112 -18.43 -7.57 -1.31
C ASP A 112 -19.55 -6.82 -0.56
N GLY A 113 -19.41 -6.64 0.75
CA GLY A 113 -20.43 -6.01 1.59
C GLY A 113 -20.41 -4.49 1.61
N LEU A 114 -19.24 -3.87 1.43
CA LEU A 114 -19.10 -2.41 1.53
C LEU A 114 -18.60 -1.76 0.25
N VAL A 115 -17.50 -2.25 -0.33
CA VAL A 115 -16.82 -1.56 -1.42
C VAL A 115 -17.60 -1.65 -2.72
N LYS A 116 -17.97 -2.86 -3.15
CA LYS A 116 -18.70 -3.09 -4.41
C LYS A 116 -20.06 -2.37 -4.47
N PRO A 117 -20.93 -2.45 -3.45
CA PRO A 117 -22.20 -1.71 -3.48
C PRO A 117 -22.04 -0.19 -3.55
N ASN A 118 -20.89 0.32 -3.11
CA ASN A 118 -20.61 1.74 -2.99
C ASN A 118 -19.49 2.19 -3.95
N ILE A 119 -19.19 1.44 -5.00
CA ILE A 119 -18.02 1.66 -5.85
C ILE A 119 -17.94 3.07 -6.44
N GLN A 120 -19.08 3.67 -6.74
CA GLN A 120 -19.16 5.00 -7.34
C GLN A 120 -18.49 6.07 -6.48
N TRP A 121 -18.65 6.02 -5.16
CA TRP A 121 -17.95 6.94 -4.28
C TRP A 121 -16.69 6.32 -3.65
N PHE A 122 -16.69 5.02 -3.41
CA PHE A 122 -15.52 4.34 -2.85
C PHE A 122 -14.31 4.40 -3.79
N GLY A 123 -14.56 4.43 -5.09
CA GLY A 123 -13.53 4.68 -6.10
C GLY A 123 -12.79 6.01 -5.88
N TYR A 124 -13.49 7.08 -5.48
CA TYR A 124 -12.84 8.35 -5.11
C TYR A 124 -12.00 8.21 -3.84
N VAL A 125 -12.41 7.40 -2.88
CA VAL A 125 -11.63 7.16 -1.66
C VAL A 125 -10.33 6.45 -2.00
N VAL A 126 -10.39 5.37 -2.79
CA VAL A 126 -9.20 4.62 -3.22
C VAL A 126 -8.26 5.50 -4.03
N TRP A 127 -8.79 6.17 -5.05
CA TRP A 127 -8.00 7.06 -5.90
C TRP A 127 -7.39 8.22 -5.11
N GLY A 128 -8.19 8.82 -4.21
CA GLY A 128 -7.76 9.92 -3.35
C GLY A 128 -6.67 9.51 -2.36
N MET A 129 -6.76 8.31 -1.78
CA MET A 129 -5.70 7.77 -0.92
C MET A 129 -4.39 7.59 -1.69
N GLU A 130 -4.43 7.01 -2.89
CA GLU A 130 -3.24 6.82 -3.72
C GLU A 130 -2.65 8.15 -4.18
N ALA A 131 -3.49 9.11 -4.57
CA ALA A 131 -3.06 10.47 -4.91
C ALA A 131 -2.42 11.16 -3.69
N PHE A 132 -3.00 11.01 -2.50
CA PHE A 132 -2.44 11.54 -1.26
C PHE A 132 -1.07 10.91 -0.95
N ILE A 133 -0.94 9.58 -1.05
CA ILE A 133 0.33 8.89 -0.83
C ILE A 133 1.38 9.43 -1.81
N PHE A 134 1.04 9.49 -3.10
CA PHE A 134 1.94 10.03 -4.11
C PHE A 134 2.40 11.45 -3.77
N VAL A 135 1.47 12.39 -3.57
CA VAL A 135 1.79 13.80 -3.31
C VAL A 135 2.58 13.95 -2.01
N SER A 136 2.15 13.27 -0.94
CA SER A 136 2.81 13.30 0.36
C SER A 136 4.26 12.83 0.27
N LEU A 137 4.48 11.66 -0.33
CA LEU A 137 5.81 11.09 -0.45
C LEU A 137 6.67 11.83 -1.48
N PHE A 138 6.11 12.23 -2.61
CA PHE A 138 6.87 12.97 -3.64
C PHE A 138 7.38 14.31 -3.11
N LEU A 139 6.51 15.11 -2.50
CA LEU A 139 6.88 16.40 -1.93
C LEU A 139 7.63 16.27 -0.59
N GLY A 140 7.56 15.11 0.06
CA GLY A 140 8.04 14.90 1.42
C GLY A 140 7.29 15.78 2.43
N LEU A 141 5.97 15.87 2.27
CA LEU A 141 5.04 16.60 3.12
C LEU A 141 4.17 15.62 3.91
N LEU A 142 4.13 15.76 5.24
CA LEU A 142 3.46 14.79 6.12
C LEU A 142 3.95 13.35 5.86
N GLY A 143 5.26 13.20 5.72
CA GLY A 143 5.88 11.97 5.22
C GLY A 143 5.57 10.74 6.06
N ARG A 144 5.38 10.88 7.39
CA ARG A 144 4.90 9.78 8.25
C ARG A 144 3.46 9.39 7.96
N LEU A 145 2.58 10.37 7.78
CA LEU A 145 1.19 10.09 7.46
C LEU A 145 1.09 9.40 6.09
N GLY A 146 1.81 9.91 5.08
CA GLY A 146 1.90 9.29 3.77
C GLY A 146 2.42 7.85 3.84
N GLY A 147 3.47 7.60 4.64
CA GLY A 147 3.99 6.25 4.91
C GLY A 147 2.99 5.34 5.61
N LEU A 148 2.22 5.85 6.58
CA LEU A 148 1.18 5.10 7.28
C LEU A 148 0.04 4.69 6.35
N VAL A 149 -0.47 5.62 5.54
CA VAL A 149 -1.54 5.33 4.57
C VAL A 149 -1.03 4.36 3.50
N ALA A 150 0.20 4.55 3.01
CA ALA A 150 0.83 3.62 2.07
C ALA A 150 1.00 2.21 2.67
N MET A 151 1.34 2.11 3.95
CA MET A 151 1.46 0.83 4.67
C MET A 151 0.11 0.11 4.75
N ALA A 152 -0.97 0.83 5.10
CA ALA A 152 -2.32 0.27 5.17
C ALA A 152 -2.79 -0.21 3.78
N GLN A 153 -2.59 0.60 2.75
CA GLN A 153 -2.94 0.26 1.36
C GLN A 153 -2.13 -0.94 0.85
N SER A 154 -0.81 -0.95 1.08
CA SER A 154 0.05 -2.07 0.63
C SER A 154 -0.27 -3.37 1.37
N ALA A 155 -0.61 -3.29 2.66
CA ALA A 155 -1.05 -4.46 3.42
C ALA A 155 -2.38 -5.02 2.91
N GLN A 156 -3.34 -4.15 2.57
CA GLN A 156 -4.62 -4.55 2.00
C GLN A 156 -4.41 -5.23 0.63
N LEU A 157 -3.59 -4.64 -0.26
CA LEU A 157 -3.25 -5.23 -1.56
C LEU A 157 -2.52 -6.58 -1.40
N MET A 158 -1.60 -6.69 -0.45
CA MET A 158 -0.92 -7.95 -0.15
C MET A 158 -1.92 -9.03 0.29
N ILE A 159 -2.84 -8.72 1.20
CA ILE A 159 -3.86 -9.67 1.66
C ILE A 159 -4.80 -10.05 0.50
N GLY A 160 -5.20 -9.09 -0.32
CA GLY A 160 -6.15 -9.30 -1.40
C GLY A 160 -5.57 -10.03 -2.61
N LEU A 161 -4.34 -9.74 -2.98
CA LEU A 161 -3.78 -10.06 -4.30
C LEU A 161 -2.53 -10.95 -4.28
N ALA A 162 -1.81 -11.09 -3.15
CA ALA A 162 -0.61 -11.93 -3.12
C ALA A 162 -0.92 -13.39 -3.46
N GLY A 163 -0.05 -14.00 -4.25
CA GLY A 163 -0.16 -15.42 -4.64
C GLY A 163 -1.15 -15.73 -5.77
N ILE A 164 -1.69 -14.72 -6.47
CA ILE A 164 -2.68 -14.93 -7.56
C ILE A 164 -2.11 -15.71 -8.74
N GLY A 165 -0.80 -15.80 -8.91
CA GLY A 165 -0.20 -16.53 -10.04
C GLY A 165 -0.52 -15.93 -11.41
N ASN A 166 -0.94 -14.68 -11.48
CA ASN A 166 -1.15 -13.96 -12.73
C ASN A 166 0.21 -13.54 -13.30
N PRO A 167 0.51 -13.80 -14.58
CA PRO A 167 1.78 -13.42 -15.19
C PRO A 167 2.05 -11.91 -15.23
N TYR A 168 1.03 -11.08 -15.02
CA TYR A 168 1.15 -9.62 -14.96
C TYR A 168 1.27 -9.09 -13.52
N GLU A 169 1.13 -9.95 -12.50
CA GLU A 169 1.28 -9.61 -11.09
C GLU A 169 2.57 -10.20 -10.55
N PHE A 170 3.48 -9.33 -10.14
CA PHE A 170 4.69 -9.75 -9.48
C PHE A 170 4.44 -9.86 -7.99
N GLU A 171 4.40 -11.06 -7.46
CA GLU A 171 4.05 -11.38 -6.08
C GLU A 171 4.81 -10.54 -5.04
N TRP A 172 6.08 -10.29 -5.28
CA TRP A 172 6.95 -9.52 -4.38
C TRP A 172 6.67 -8.01 -4.38
N THR A 173 5.88 -7.51 -5.33
CA THR A 173 5.60 -6.07 -5.44
C THR A 173 4.93 -5.55 -4.18
N TYR A 174 3.87 -6.21 -3.71
CA TYR A 174 3.11 -5.76 -2.54
C TYR A 174 3.90 -5.90 -1.25
N HIS A 175 4.72 -6.96 -1.11
CA HIS A 175 5.65 -7.12 0.00
C HIS A 175 6.69 -6.00 0.03
N SER A 176 7.28 -5.69 -1.12
CA SER A 176 8.27 -4.62 -1.24
C SER A 176 7.66 -3.25 -0.95
N MET A 177 6.45 -2.98 -1.45
CA MET A 177 5.70 -1.76 -1.16
C MET A 177 5.41 -1.63 0.34
N LEU A 178 4.99 -2.72 1.01
CA LEU A 178 4.74 -2.74 2.45
C LEU A 178 6.01 -2.42 3.23
N VAL A 179 7.13 -3.09 2.93
CA VAL A 179 8.42 -2.85 3.59
C VAL A 179 8.89 -1.40 3.39
N LEU A 180 8.83 -0.89 2.16
CA LEU A 180 9.17 0.50 1.88
C LEU A 180 8.26 1.48 2.64
N SER A 181 6.96 1.18 2.74
CA SER A 181 6.01 2.02 3.47
C SER A 181 6.32 2.06 4.97
N VAL A 182 6.68 0.91 5.57
CA VAL A 182 7.15 0.84 6.97
C VAL A 182 8.40 1.71 7.17
N LEU A 183 9.36 1.65 6.25
CA LEU A 183 10.56 2.49 6.30
C LEU A 183 10.21 3.99 6.18
N MET A 184 9.28 4.35 5.30
CA MET A 184 8.84 5.76 5.15
C MET A 184 8.16 6.26 6.43
N PHE A 185 7.31 5.45 7.05
CA PHE A 185 6.68 5.76 8.33
C PHE A 185 7.71 5.91 9.46
N ALA A 186 8.64 4.96 9.58
CA ALA A 186 9.60 4.92 10.67
C ALA A 186 10.62 6.09 10.58
N PHE A 187 11.20 6.29 9.43
CA PHE A 187 12.32 7.24 9.23
C PHE A 187 11.89 8.63 8.76
N ALA A 188 10.67 8.79 8.24
CA ALA A 188 10.13 10.05 7.75
C ALA A 188 11.14 10.86 6.89
N PRO A 189 11.58 10.34 5.74
CA PRO A 189 12.67 10.92 4.95
C PRO A 189 12.37 12.31 4.35
N GLY A 190 11.13 12.78 4.42
CA GLY A 190 10.73 14.16 4.13
C GLY A 190 11.45 15.20 4.97
N ARG A 191 11.99 14.78 6.13
CA ARG A 191 12.80 15.61 7.03
C ARG A 191 14.21 15.92 6.50
N TYR A 192 14.73 15.09 5.60
CA TYR A 192 16.08 15.25 5.05
C TYR A 192 16.05 16.03 3.74
N LEU A 193 15.07 15.74 2.89
CA LEU A 193 14.82 16.44 1.63
C LEU A 193 13.32 16.41 1.34
N GLY A 194 12.61 17.49 1.63
CA GLY A 194 11.18 17.62 1.42
C GLY A 194 10.61 18.80 2.19
N LEU A 195 9.32 19.03 2.04
CA LEU A 195 8.60 20.11 2.72
C LEU A 195 8.55 19.93 4.25
N ASP A 196 8.67 18.72 4.75
CA ASP A 196 8.74 18.45 6.19
C ASP A 196 10.01 19.06 6.82
N ALA A 197 11.11 19.12 6.08
CA ALA A 197 12.34 19.78 6.57
C ALA A 197 12.12 21.25 6.89
N TRP A 198 11.26 21.93 6.10
CA TRP A 198 10.91 23.34 6.28
C TRP A 198 9.74 23.52 7.27
N LEU A 199 8.78 22.60 7.29
CA LEU A 199 7.58 22.69 8.11
C LEU A 199 7.86 22.39 9.60
N ARG A 200 8.67 21.37 9.89
CA ARG A 200 8.93 20.91 11.26
C ARG A 200 9.45 21.96 12.23
N PRO A 201 10.44 22.83 11.86
CA PRO A 201 10.88 23.89 12.76
C PRO A 201 9.75 24.88 13.11
N ARG A 202 8.88 25.20 12.15
CA ARG A 202 7.73 26.09 12.36
C ARG A 202 6.70 25.47 13.28
N LEU A 203 6.43 24.19 13.10
CA LEU A 203 5.54 23.44 14.00
C LEU A 203 6.12 23.36 15.41
N ALA A 204 7.44 23.19 15.54
CA ALA A 204 8.11 23.19 16.85
C ALA A 204 7.86 24.50 17.60
N MET A 205 8.08 25.64 16.94
CA MET A 205 7.82 26.97 17.53
C MET A 205 6.35 27.18 17.90
N ALA A 206 5.41 26.63 17.10
CA ALA A 206 3.99 26.70 17.41
C ALA A 206 3.59 25.80 18.60
N VAL A 207 4.24 24.67 18.78
CA VAL A 207 4.08 23.79 19.96
C VAL A 207 4.56 24.50 21.23
N GLU A 208 5.71 25.17 21.18
CA GLU A 208 6.24 25.98 22.29
C GLU A 208 5.25 27.08 22.71
N LYS A 209 4.46 27.60 21.75
CA LYS A 209 3.38 28.57 22.00
C LYS A 209 2.06 27.93 22.46
N GLY A 210 2.04 26.62 22.74
CA GLY A 210 0.89 25.91 23.28
C GLY A 210 -0.09 25.33 22.24
N SER A 211 0.24 25.32 20.94
CA SER A 211 -0.65 24.77 19.91
C SER A 211 -0.65 23.25 19.90
N ARG A 212 -1.77 22.62 20.31
CA ARG A 212 -1.97 21.16 20.27
C ARG A 212 -2.00 20.63 18.84
N LEU A 213 -2.63 21.38 17.91
CA LEU A 213 -2.68 21.00 16.49
C LEU A 213 -1.29 20.94 15.86
N ALA A 214 -0.41 21.89 16.20
CA ALA A 214 0.97 21.86 15.75
C ALA A 214 1.73 20.63 16.28
N GLY A 215 1.44 20.20 17.52
CA GLY A 215 1.99 18.98 18.11
C GLY A 215 1.59 17.73 17.30
N LEU A 216 0.30 17.59 16.96
CA LEU A 216 -0.22 16.51 16.14
C LEU A 216 0.44 16.52 14.75
N LEU A 217 0.42 17.65 14.05
CA LEU A 217 1.04 17.79 12.71
C LEU A 217 2.54 17.47 12.74
N ARG A 218 3.26 17.90 13.79
CA ARG A 218 4.69 17.58 13.95
C ARG A 218 4.95 16.08 14.12
N SER A 219 4.02 15.33 14.73
CA SER A 219 4.17 13.88 14.83
C SER A 219 3.97 13.15 13.50
N LEU A 220 3.21 13.74 12.58
CA LEU A 220 2.89 13.20 11.26
C LEU A 220 3.90 13.59 10.16
N THR A 221 4.82 14.50 10.46
CA THR A 221 5.95 14.92 9.60
C THR A 221 7.20 14.11 9.82
#